data_523b3da6bc06a23724fd7212f48884ed
#
_entry.id   523b3da6bc06a23724fd7212f48884ed
#
_cell.length_a   1.000
_cell.length_b   1.000
_cell.length_c   1.000
_cell.angle_alpha   90.00
_cell.angle_beta   90.00
_cell.angle_gamma   90.00
#
_symmetry.space_group_name_H-M   'P 1'
#
loop_
_entity.id
_entity.type
_entity.pdbx_description
1 polymer ?
#
loop_
_entity_poly.entity_id
_entity_poly.type
_entity_poly.pdbx_seq_one_letter_code
_entity_poly.pdbx_strand_id
1 'polypeptide(L)'
;MNDFESREIDASRPSAARMYHYYLSGEAVFDVDKIFGEHVFRVFPYIDTLAHHNREFLQRAVEFMVAQGVRQFLDIGSGLPTVGNTHDVARAHAADTRVVYVDNDMEAVNRAHDLLLQQGALDHTAVIEADLRCPEVIFDDPQARRLIDFDEPLGLLIIAVWPFVPDSDRPYELMAQLRHRLPAGSYVAMTHGSVEDAGPEFKQGYAGLVDLYRGTSDPAMSRSRDDFATFFDGVELVEPGIVYATDWRPTHPVDTQDPARPCNFAAVGYKP
;
A
#
# COMPACT_ATOMS: atom_id res chain seq x y z
N MET A 1 -18.72 -2.73 -23.04
CA MET A 1 -19.54 -3.61 -22.18
C MET A 1 -18.52 -4.47 -21.49
N ASN A 2 -18.07 -4.05 -20.31
CA ASN A 2 -17.05 -4.78 -19.56
C ASN A 2 -17.73 -5.94 -18.86
N ASP A 3 -17.44 -7.16 -19.32
CA ASP A 3 -17.79 -8.38 -18.62
C ASP A 3 -16.90 -8.52 -17.38
N PHE A 4 -17.22 -7.77 -16.33
CA PHE A 4 -16.84 -8.17 -14.98
C PHE A 4 -17.74 -9.35 -14.64
N GLU A 5 -17.33 -10.55 -15.05
CA GLU A 5 -17.89 -11.77 -14.46
C GLU A 5 -17.57 -11.68 -12.96
N SER A 6 -18.61 -11.56 -12.14
CA SER A 6 -18.49 -11.52 -10.68
C SER A 6 -17.87 -12.84 -10.21
N ARG A 7 -16.56 -12.87 -10.02
CA ARG A 7 -15.92 -13.95 -9.26
C ARG A 7 -16.51 -13.92 -7.85
N GLU A 8 -16.78 -15.10 -7.29
CA GLU A 8 -17.29 -15.18 -5.91
C GLU A 8 -16.23 -14.63 -4.94
N ILE A 9 -16.64 -13.62 -4.18
CA ILE A 9 -15.81 -13.04 -3.11
C ILE A 9 -15.71 -14.07 -1.99
N ASP A 10 -14.50 -14.45 -1.58
CA ASP A 10 -14.29 -15.34 -0.43
C ASP A 10 -14.57 -14.60 0.90
N ALA A 11 -15.81 -14.69 1.35
CA ALA A 11 -16.24 -14.17 2.65
C ALA A 11 -15.98 -15.15 3.80
N SER A 12 -15.32 -16.30 3.57
CA SER A 12 -15.09 -17.32 4.60
C SER A 12 -13.83 -17.04 5.44
N ARG A 13 -12.91 -16.23 4.94
CA ARG A 13 -11.66 -15.87 5.60
C ARG A 13 -11.40 -14.35 5.48
N PRO A 14 -10.74 -13.73 6.49
CA PRO A 14 -10.32 -12.33 6.39
C PRO A 14 -9.27 -12.16 5.28
N SER A 15 -9.28 -11.02 4.60
CA SER A 15 -8.20 -10.61 3.69
C SER A 15 -7.46 -9.38 4.23
N ALA A 16 -6.20 -9.19 3.79
CA ALA A 16 -5.40 -8.03 4.19
C ALA A 16 -6.09 -6.70 3.84
N ALA A 17 -6.69 -6.59 2.67
CA ALA A 17 -7.38 -5.39 2.19
C ALA A 17 -8.57 -5.03 3.09
N ARG A 18 -9.44 -5.99 3.42
CA ARG A 18 -10.60 -5.77 4.28
C ARG A 18 -10.21 -5.48 5.73
N MET A 19 -9.15 -6.14 6.23
CA MET A 19 -8.64 -5.87 7.57
C MET A 19 -8.03 -4.48 7.68
N TYR A 20 -7.26 -4.03 6.67
CA TYR A 20 -6.72 -2.68 6.65
C TYR A 20 -7.82 -1.61 6.66
N HIS A 21 -8.89 -1.83 5.90
CA HIS A 21 -10.09 -1.00 5.94
C HIS A 21 -10.71 -0.95 7.35
N TYR A 22 -10.86 -2.12 8.00
CA TYR A 22 -11.40 -2.19 9.36
C TYR A 22 -10.55 -1.40 10.37
N TYR A 23 -9.22 -1.48 10.26
CA TYR A 23 -8.32 -0.71 11.15
C TYR A 23 -8.41 0.80 10.94
N LEU A 24 -8.69 1.26 9.74
CA LEU A 24 -8.83 2.69 9.44
C LEU A 24 -10.21 3.26 9.74
N SER A 25 -11.28 2.49 9.51
CA SER A 25 -12.67 2.98 9.57
C SER A 25 -13.43 2.51 10.81
N GLY A 26 -13.02 1.40 11.42
CA GLY A 26 -13.79 0.68 12.44
C GLY A 26 -14.97 -0.12 11.85
N GLU A 27 -15.14 -0.14 10.53
CA GLU A 27 -16.25 -0.82 9.85
C GLU A 27 -15.78 -2.12 9.19
N ALA A 28 -16.36 -3.25 9.61
CA ALA A 28 -16.08 -4.55 9.02
C ALA A 28 -16.94 -4.76 7.77
N VAL A 29 -16.35 -5.41 6.74
CA VAL A 29 -17.08 -5.76 5.51
C VAL A 29 -17.97 -7.00 5.75
N PHE A 30 -17.40 -8.02 6.40
CA PHE A 30 -18.09 -9.26 6.76
C PHE A 30 -17.91 -9.58 8.25
N ASP A 31 -18.78 -10.43 8.79
CA ASP A 31 -18.69 -10.87 10.20
C ASP A 31 -17.34 -11.51 10.54
N VAL A 32 -16.74 -12.25 9.59
CA VAL A 32 -15.43 -12.88 9.76
C VAL A 32 -14.33 -11.83 9.97
N ASP A 33 -14.40 -10.69 9.26
CA ASP A 33 -13.45 -9.58 9.39
C ASP A 33 -13.56 -8.93 10.78
N LYS A 34 -14.81 -8.75 11.25
CA LYS A 34 -15.07 -8.21 12.59
C LYS A 34 -14.51 -9.09 13.69
N ILE A 35 -14.82 -10.41 13.64
CA ILE A 35 -14.35 -11.37 14.63
C ILE A 35 -12.82 -11.42 14.64
N PHE A 36 -12.19 -11.44 13.47
CA PHE A 36 -10.75 -11.45 13.35
C PHE A 36 -10.14 -10.15 13.88
N GLY A 37 -10.68 -9.00 13.49
CA GLY A 37 -10.21 -7.68 13.92
C GLY A 37 -10.29 -7.49 15.44
N GLU A 38 -11.37 -7.98 16.09
CA GLU A 38 -11.46 -7.98 17.55
C GLU A 38 -10.37 -8.87 18.21
N HIS A 39 -9.94 -9.95 17.56
CA HIS A 39 -8.81 -10.74 18.01
C HIS A 39 -7.49 -9.98 17.84
N VAL A 40 -7.29 -9.32 16.70
CA VAL A 40 -6.11 -8.52 16.43
C VAL A 40 -5.98 -7.41 17.48
N PHE A 41 -7.02 -6.63 17.75
CA PHE A 41 -6.99 -5.55 18.75
C PHE A 41 -6.66 -6.05 20.17
N ARG A 42 -7.03 -7.28 20.52
CA ARG A 42 -6.64 -7.87 21.82
C ARG A 42 -5.17 -8.24 21.91
N VAL A 43 -4.56 -8.65 20.79
CA VAL A 43 -3.17 -9.09 20.72
C VAL A 43 -2.23 -7.93 20.43
N PHE A 44 -2.67 -7.01 19.59
CA PHE A 44 -1.91 -5.85 19.13
C PHE A 44 -2.81 -4.61 19.04
N PRO A 45 -3.07 -3.93 20.18
CA PRO A 45 -4.04 -2.82 20.26
C PRO A 45 -3.66 -1.57 19.48
N TYR A 46 -2.46 -1.49 18.92
CA TYR A 46 -1.93 -0.35 18.16
C TYR A 46 -2.06 -0.50 16.64
N ILE A 47 -2.81 -1.50 16.17
CA ILE A 47 -2.89 -1.80 14.74
C ILE A 47 -3.57 -0.68 13.93
N ASP A 48 -4.57 -0.03 14.50
CA ASP A 48 -5.23 1.13 13.92
C ASP A 48 -4.28 2.33 13.80
N THR A 49 -3.55 2.63 14.87
CA THR A 49 -2.53 3.68 14.87
C THR A 49 -1.48 3.42 13.79
N LEU A 50 -1.02 2.16 13.67
CA LEU A 50 -0.07 1.76 12.63
C LEU A 50 -0.65 1.95 11.21
N ALA A 51 -1.92 1.61 11.01
CA ALA A 51 -2.61 1.81 9.74
C ALA A 51 -2.74 3.30 9.38
N HIS A 52 -3.04 4.17 10.36
CA HIS A 52 -3.10 5.62 10.17
C HIS A 52 -1.73 6.21 9.82
N HIS A 53 -0.65 5.83 10.53
CA HIS A 53 0.72 6.27 10.19
C HIS A 53 1.08 5.93 8.75
N ASN A 54 0.69 4.76 8.31
CA ASN A 54 0.92 4.28 6.94
C ASN A 54 0.15 5.11 5.91
N ARG A 55 -1.13 5.42 6.21
CA ARG A 55 -1.97 6.26 5.35
C ARG A 55 -1.43 7.69 5.25
N GLU A 56 -1.02 8.27 6.36
CA GLU A 56 -0.40 9.60 6.38
C GLU A 56 0.92 9.65 5.61
N PHE A 57 1.74 8.58 5.67
CA PHE A 57 2.94 8.49 4.85
C PHE A 57 2.59 8.46 3.36
N LEU A 58 1.60 7.64 2.94
CA LEU A 58 1.13 7.61 1.55
C LEU A 58 0.78 9.02 1.06
N GLN A 59 0.00 9.76 1.83
CA GLN A 59 -0.42 11.12 1.46
C GLN A 59 0.79 12.04 1.26
N ARG A 60 1.73 12.07 2.21
CA ARG A 60 2.96 12.89 2.10
C ARG A 60 3.85 12.46 0.94
N ALA A 61 3.95 11.16 0.66
CA ALA A 61 4.72 10.65 -0.48
C ALA A 61 4.09 11.08 -1.82
N VAL A 62 2.77 11.01 -1.95
CA VAL A 62 2.04 11.47 -3.14
C VAL A 62 2.20 12.98 -3.33
N GLU A 63 1.98 13.79 -2.28
CA GLU A 63 2.20 15.25 -2.32
C GLU A 63 3.62 15.60 -2.77
N PHE A 64 4.62 14.92 -2.19
CA PHE A 64 6.00 15.10 -2.59
C PHE A 64 6.22 14.79 -4.06
N MET A 65 5.75 13.63 -4.55
CA MET A 65 5.93 13.23 -5.95
C MET A 65 5.25 14.18 -6.92
N VAL A 66 4.04 14.66 -6.59
CA VAL A 66 3.35 15.69 -7.39
C VAL A 66 4.16 16.98 -7.44
N ALA A 67 4.76 17.40 -6.31
CA ALA A 67 5.65 18.57 -6.26
C ALA A 67 6.94 18.38 -7.09
N GLN A 68 7.40 17.13 -7.30
CA GLN A 68 8.51 16.82 -8.20
C GLN A 68 8.09 16.72 -9.68
N GLY A 69 6.81 16.95 -10.00
CA GLY A 69 6.32 16.95 -11.38
C GLY A 69 5.67 15.64 -11.81
N VAL A 70 5.54 14.63 -10.95
CA VAL A 70 4.82 13.39 -11.27
C VAL A 70 3.34 13.68 -11.48
N ARG A 71 2.77 13.12 -12.56
CA ARG A 71 1.36 13.30 -12.95
C ARG A 71 0.61 11.99 -13.14
N GLN A 72 1.26 10.88 -12.94
CA GLN A 72 0.65 9.56 -13.08
C GLN A 72 1.15 8.62 -11.99
N PHE A 73 0.22 7.84 -11.43
CA PHE A 73 0.47 6.97 -10.30
C PHE A 73 -0.05 5.56 -10.55
N LEU A 74 0.74 4.58 -10.16
CA LEU A 74 0.36 3.17 -10.08
C LEU A 74 0.38 2.77 -8.60
N ASP A 75 -0.80 2.53 -8.03
CA ASP A 75 -0.99 2.21 -6.61
C ASP A 75 -1.31 0.72 -6.49
N ILE A 76 -0.30 -0.08 -6.15
CA ILE A 76 -0.38 -1.55 -6.08
C ILE A 76 -0.67 -1.99 -4.65
N GLY A 77 -1.71 -2.83 -4.49
CA GLY A 77 -2.27 -3.21 -3.21
C GLY A 77 -3.00 -2.04 -2.57
N SER A 78 -3.83 -1.38 -3.36
CA SER A 78 -4.53 -0.15 -2.95
C SER A 78 -5.53 -0.37 -1.81
N GLY A 79 -6.01 -1.60 -1.64
CA GLY A 79 -7.02 -1.95 -0.65
C GLY A 79 -8.40 -1.35 -0.96
N LEU A 80 -9.29 -1.42 0.03
CA LEU A 80 -10.60 -0.78 -0.05
C LEU A 80 -10.43 0.74 0.04
N PRO A 81 -11.23 1.52 -0.74
CA PRO A 81 -11.17 2.97 -0.69
C PRO A 81 -11.52 3.50 0.70
N THR A 82 -10.77 4.50 1.13
CA THR A 82 -10.93 5.19 2.41
C THR A 82 -10.78 6.70 2.23
N VAL A 83 -10.75 7.47 3.30
CA VAL A 83 -10.45 8.91 3.23
C VAL A 83 -9.01 9.14 2.80
N GLY A 84 -8.79 10.08 1.87
CA GLY A 84 -7.46 10.44 1.38
C GLY A 84 -6.87 9.39 0.43
N ASN A 85 -7.67 8.92 -0.51
CA ASN A 85 -7.18 8.06 -1.58
C ASN A 85 -6.13 8.78 -2.43
N THR A 86 -5.28 8.02 -3.08
CA THR A 86 -4.18 8.56 -3.89
C THR A 86 -4.64 9.63 -4.91
N HIS A 87 -5.77 9.41 -5.61
CA HIS A 87 -6.28 10.39 -6.56
C HIS A 87 -6.82 11.67 -5.89
N ASP A 88 -7.44 11.56 -4.70
CA ASP A 88 -7.92 12.73 -3.95
C ASP A 88 -6.73 13.64 -3.59
N VAL A 89 -5.68 13.05 -3.02
CA VAL A 89 -4.46 13.76 -2.63
C VAL A 89 -3.74 14.34 -3.84
N ALA A 90 -3.49 13.53 -4.86
CA ALA A 90 -2.75 13.96 -6.05
C ALA A 90 -3.46 15.12 -6.78
N ARG A 91 -4.77 15.02 -6.98
CA ARG A 91 -5.55 16.02 -7.73
C ARG A 91 -5.83 17.29 -6.94
N ALA A 92 -5.76 17.25 -5.61
CA ALA A 92 -5.77 18.47 -4.80
C ALA A 92 -4.57 19.38 -5.10
N HIS A 93 -3.44 18.81 -5.53
CA HIS A 93 -2.21 19.54 -5.86
C HIS A 93 -1.99 19.72 -7.37
N ALA A 94 -2.50 18.80 -8.22
CA ALA A 94 -2.40 18.88 -9.67
C ALA A 94 -3.61 18.19 -10.32
N ALA A 95 -4.53 18.97 -10.89
CA ALA A 95 -5.81 18.48 -11.41
C ALA A 95 -5.68 17.54 -12.62
N ASP A 96 -4.54 17.51 -13.28
CA ASP A 96 -4.23 16.66 -14.43
C ASP A 96 -3.64 15.28 -14.06
N THR A 97 -3.54 14.97 -12.76
CA THR A 97 -3.04 13.67 -12.30
C THR A 97 -3.98 12.52 -12.64
N ARG A 98 -3.38 11.39 -12.97
CA ARG A 98 -4.05 10.12 -13.29
C ARG A 98 -3.57 9.04 -12.33
N VAL A 99 -4.47 8.15 -11.91
CA VAL A 99 -4.17 7.07 -10.96
C VAL A 99 -4.77 5.76 -11.43
N VAL A 100 -3.96 4.71 -11.45
CA VAL A 100 -4.41 3.34 -11.60
C VAL A 100 -4.23 2.62 -10.27
N TYR A 101 -5.33 2.12 -9.73
CA TYR A 101 -5.38 1.28 -8.56
C TYR A 101 -5.29 -0.19 -8.96
N VAL A 102 -4.51 -0.96 -8.22
CA VAL A 102 -4.34 -2.39 -8.45
C VAL A 102 -4.55 -3.12 -7.15
N ASP A 103 -5.41 -4.12 -7.15
CA ASP A 103 -5.58 -5.03 -6.01
C ASP A 103 -5.92 -6.44 -6.48
N ASN A 104 -5.59 -7.45 -5.68
CA ASN A 104 -5.95 -8.83 -5.95
C ASN A 104 -7.22 -9.26 -5.18
N ASP A 105 -7.72 -8.43 -4.26
CA ASP A 105 -8.99 -8.64 -3.55
C ASP A 105 -10.15 -8.05 -4.36
N MET A 106 -11.02 -8.91 -4.86
CA MET A 106 -12.19 -8.51 -5.66
C MET A 106 -13.14 -7.57 -4.92
N GLU A 107 -13.26 -7.66 -3.61
CA GLU A 107 -14.08 -6.75 -2.82
C GLU A 107 -13.47 -5.33 -2.84
N ALA A 108 -12.13 -5.24 -2.73
CA ALA A 108 -11.42 -3.97 -2.85
C ALA A 108 -11.60 -3.36 -4.25
N VAL A 109 -11.43 -4.17 -5.31
CA VAL A 109 -11.60 -3.75 -6.71
C VAL A 109 -13.01 -3.25 -6.97
N ASN A 110 -14.04 -4.00 -6.56
CA ASN A 110 -15.44 -3.64 -6.77
C ASN A 110 -15.80 -2.34 -6.05
N ARG A 111 -15.43 -2.21 -4.78
CA ARG A 111 -15.72 -0.98 -4.01
C ARG A 111 -14.96 0.23 -4.54
N ALA A 112 -13.72 0.04 -4.98
CA ALA A 112 -12.96 1.11 -5.59
C ALA A 112 -13.62 1.56 -6.90
N HIS A 113 -14.04 0.64 -7.76
CA HIS A 113 -14.76 0.96 -9.00
C HIS A 113 -16.07 1.73 -8.73
N ASP A 114 -16.88 1.25 -7.78
CA ASP A 114 -18.15 1.89 -7.43
C ASP A 114 -17.94 3.31 -6.89
N LEU A 115 -16.93 3.51 -6.03
CA LEU A 115 -16.58 4.83 -5.53
C LEU A 115 -16.16 5.78 -6.67
N LEU A 116 -15.25 5.34 -7.53
CA LEU A 116 -14.76 6.13 -8.66
C LEU A 116 -15.88 6.50 -9.64
N LEU A 117 -16.82 5.57 -9.87
CA LEU A 117 -18.02 5.81 -10.68
C LEU A 117 -18.92 6.88 -10.04
N GLN A 118 -19.19 6.75 -8.71
CA GLN A 118 -20.01 7.71 -7.97
C GLN A 118 -19.39 9.12 -7.95
N GLN A 119 -18.07 9.20 -7.89
CA GLN A 119 -17.32 10.48 -7.91
C GLN A 119 -17.20 11.07 -9.33
N GLY A 120 -17.56 10.32 -10.39
CA GLY A 120 -17.33 10.72 -11.78
C GLY A 120 -15.84 10.80 -12.10
N ALA A 121 -15.01 9.95 -11.49
CA ALA A 121 -13.56 10.02 -11.56
C ALA A 121 -12.94 9.11 -12.64
N LEU A 122 -13.72 8.30 -13.34
CA LEU A 122 -13.23 7.27 -14.28
C LEU A 122 -12.47 7.82 -15.50
N ASP A 123 -12.58 9.12 -15.80
CA ASP A 123 -11.81 9.75 -16.87
C ASP A 123 -10.31 9.84 -16.56
N HIS A 124 -9.96 9.89 -15.27
CA HIS A 124 -8.58 10.06 -14.78
C HIS A 124 -8.16 8.99 -13.78
N THR A 125 -9.03 8.04 -13.50
CA THR A 125 -8.73 6.89 -12.63
C THR A 125 -9.17 5.58 -13.27
N ALA A 126 -8.54 4.50 -12.86
CA ALA A 126 -9.00 3.14 -13.12
C ALA A 126 -8.68 2.25 -11.92
N VAL A 127 -9.38 1.14 -11.80
CA VAL A 127 -9.03 0.06 -10.90
C VAL A 127 -8.96 -1.24 -11.70
N ILE A 128 -7.94 -2.03 -11.45
CA ILE A 128 -7.70 -3.31 -12.13
C ILE A 128 -7.50 -4.42 -11.10
N GLU A 129 -8.04 -5.60 -11.39
CA GLU A 129 -7.77 -6.81 -10.61
C GLU A 129 -6.45 -7.41 -11.11
N ALA A 130 -5.41 -7.35 -10.29
CA ALA A 130 -4.15 -8.00 -10.60
C ALA A 130 -3.34 -8.28 -9.33
N ASP A 131 -2.47 -9.28 -9.41
CA ASP A 131 -1.56 -9.65 -8.33
C ASP A 131 -0.17 -9.05 -8.59
N LEU A 132 0.43 -8.44 -7.56
CA LEU A 132 1.80 -7.92 -7.57
C LEU A 132 2.82 -8.97 -8.06
N ARG A 133 2.54 -10.26 -7.82
CA ARG A 133 3.38 -11.38 -8.24
C ARG A 133 3.40 -11.63 -9.75
N CYS A 134 2.50 -10.96 -10.49
CA CYS A 134 2.39 -11.00 -11.93
C CYS A 134 2.52 -9.59 -12.54
N PRO A 135 3.69 -8.93 -12.46
CA PRO A 135 3.87 -7.54 -12.89
C PRO A 135 3.47 -7.29 -14.35
N GLU A 136 3.68 -8.27 -15.23
CA GLU A 136 3.30 -8.18 -16.64
C GLU A 136 1.80 -7.97 -16.85
N VAL A 137 0.96 -8.60 -16.01
CA VAL A 137 -0.50 -8.42 -16.07
C VAL A 137 -0.87 -6.97 -15.76
N ILE A 138 -0.20 -6.36 -14.78
CA ILE A 138 -0.44 -4.98 -14.37
C ILE A 138 -0.06 -4.00 -15.49
N PHE A 139 1.15 -4.13 -16.03
CA PHE A 139 1.67 -3.20 -17.04
C PHE A 139 1.05 -3.38 -18.43
N ASP A 140 0.50 -4.55 -18.71
CA ASP A 140 -0.11 -4.86 -20.01
C ASP A 140 -1.65 -4.72 -19.99
N ASP A 141 -2.23 -4.40 -18.81
CA ASP A 141 -3.66 -4.19 -18.68
C ASP A 141 -4.15 -3.01 -19.53
N PRO A 142 -5.23 -3.16 -20.31
CA PRO A 142 -5.76 -2.10 -21.19
C PRO A 142 -6.19 -0.83 -20.44
N GLN A 143 -6.70 -0.93 -19.20
CA GLN A 143 -7.09 0.24 -18.41
C GLN A 143 -5.87 0.96 -17.85
N ALA A 144 -4.83 0.21 -17.45
CA ALA A 144 -3.56 0.80 -17.05
C ALA A 144 -2.94 1.57 -18.22
N ARG A 145 -2.87 0.96 -19.41
CA ARG A 145 -2.32 1.60 -20.62
C ARG A 145 -3.17 2.75 -21.17
N ARG A 146 -4.43 2.81 -20.84
CA ARG A 146 -5.31 3.94 -21.19
C ARG A 146 -4.94 5.21 -20.45
N LEU A 147 -4.51 5.07 -19.18
CA LEU A 147 -4.27 6.20 -18.27
C LEU A 147 -2.80 6.51 -18.05
N ILE A 148 -1.94 5.50 -18.05
CA ILE A 148 -0.52 5.63 -17.79
C ILE A 148 0.27 5.50 -19.09
N ASP A 149 1.08 6.49 -19.38
CA ASP A 149 2.14 6.40 -20.37
C ASP A 149 3.39 5.84 -19.67
N PHE A 150 3.70 4.58 -19.93
CA PHE A 150 4.85 3.91 -19.31
C PHE A 150 6.21 4.31 -19.91
N ASP A 151 6.25 5.23 -20.85
CA ASP A 151 7.47 5.89 -21.34
C ASP A 151 7.75 7.21 -20.60
N GLU A 152 6.79 7.70 -19.79
CA GLU A 152 6.92 8.91 -18.97
C GLU A 152 7.05 8.58 -17.47
N PRO A 153 7.76 9.44 -16.67
CA PRO A 153 7.94 9.22 -15.24
C PRO A 153 6.61 9.04 -14.49
N LEU A 154 6.59 8.08 -13.57
CA LEU A 154 5.42 7.80 -12.74
C LEU A 154 5.79 7.59 -11.26
N GLY A 155 4.80 7.70 -10.38
CA GLY A 155 4.87 7.32 -8.98
C GLY A 155 4.34 5.91 -8.78
N LEU A 156 5.21 4.98 -8.38
CA LEU A 156 4.83 3.64 -7.98
C LEU A 156 4.64 3.61 -6.46
N LEU A 157 3.45 3.22 -6.01
CA LEU A 157 3.10 3.10 -4.59
C LEU A 157 2.88 1.63 -4.24
N ILE A 158 3.59 1.14 -3.21
CA ILE A 158 3.45 -0.22 -2.67
C ILE A 158 3.44 -0.10 -1.14
N ILE A 159 2.29 0.31 -0.61
CA ILE A 159 2.14 0.70 0.79
C ILE A 159 1.46 -0.43 1.58
N ALA A 160 2.14 -0.95 2.61
CA ALA A 160 1.68 -2.07 3.43
C ALA A 160 1.39 -3.38 2.68
N VAL A 161 2.03 -3.62 1.54
CA VAL A 161 1.83 -4.83 0.71
C VAL A 161 2.92 -5.87 0.94
N TRP A 162 4.18 -5.44 0.98
CA TRP A 162 5.32 -6.36 1.10
C TRP A 162 5.28 -7.29 2.33
N PRO A 163 4.66 -6.94 3.47
CA PRO A 163 4.46 -7.89 4.56
C PRO A 163 3.69 -9.16 4.17
N PHE A 164 2.87 -9.11 3.13
CA PHE A 164 2.05 -10.22 2.64
C PHE A 164 2.66 -10.97 1.45
N VAL A 165 3.88 -10.64 1.07
CA VAL A 165 4.64 -11.35 0.01
C VAL A 165 5.77 -12.13 0.68
N PRO A 166 5.61 -13.46 0.86
CA PRO A 166 6.61 -14.29 1.53
C PRO A 166 7.86 -14.45 0.69
N ASP A 167 8.99 -14.81 1.32
CA ASP A 167 10.27 -14.96 0.64
C ASP A 167 10.25 -16.07 -0.43
N SER A 168 9.35 -17.06 -0.29
CA SER A 168 9.11 -18.07 -1.33
C SER A 168 8.68 -17.46 -2.67
N ASP A 169 8.03 -16.31 -2.66
CA ASP A 169 7.56 -15.58 -3.82
C ASP A 169 8.62 -14.63 -4.40
N ARG A 170 9.82 -14.64 -3.83
CA ARG A 170 10.99 -13.86 -4.28
C ARG A 170 10.70 -12.34 -4.40
N PRO A 171 10.30 -11.68 -3.29
CA PRO A 171 9.84 -10.29 -3.31
C PRO A 171 10.86 -9.29 -3.88
N TYR A 172 12.14 -9.50 -3.66
CA TYR A 172 13.19 -8.62 -4.18
C TYR A 172 13.33 -8.72 -5.71
N GLU A 173 13.13 -9.92 -6.26
CA GLU A 173 13.12 -10.11 -7.72
C GLU A 173 11.85 -9.50 -8.33
N LEU A 174 10.69 -9.63 -7.66
CA LEU A 174 9.46 -8.96 -8.08
C LEU A 174 9.63 -7.45 -8.10
N MET A 175 10.22 -6.87 -7.05
CA MET A 175 10.50 -5.44 -7.03
C MET A 175 11.48 -5.02 -8.13
N ALA A 176 12.49 -5.84 -8.41
CA ALA A 176 13.41 -5.58 -9.52
C ALA A 176 12.70 -5.59 -10.90
N GLN A 177 11.73 -6.50 -11.11
CA GLN A 177 10.92 -6.55 -12.33
C GLN A 177 10.04 -5.30 -12.45
N LEU A 178 9.33 -4.90 -11.37
CA LEU A 178 8.54 -3.68 -11.34
C LEU A 178 9.41 -2.47 -11.68
N ARG A 179 10.54 -2.31 -10.99
CA ARG A 179 11.47 -1.21 -11.21
C ARG A 179 12.02 -1.17 -12.64
N HIS A 180 12.27 -2.33 -13.25
CA HIS A 180 12.75 -2.38 -14.64
C HIS A 180 11.75 -1.76 -15.62
N ARG A 181 10.46 -1.85 -15.34
CA ARG A 181 9.38 -1.27 -16.17
C ARG A 181 9.19 0.23 -15.96
N LEU A 182 9.75 0.80 -14.90
CA LEU A 182 9.63 2.24 -14.67
C LEU A 182 10.61 3.01 -15.56
N PRO A 183 10.23 4.11 -16.20
CA PRO A 183 11.16 5.01 -16.89
C PRO A 183 12.02 5.79 -15.89
N ALA A 184 13.14 6.34 -16.38
CA ALA A 184 13.95 7.30 -15.61
C ALA A 184 13.11 8.51 -15.18
N GLY A 185 13.40 9.06 -14.01
CA GLY A 185 12.60 10.14 -13.42
C GLY A 185 11.41 9.65 -12.56
N SER A 186 11.14 8.35 -12.54
CA SER A 186 10.08 7.78 -11.70
C SER A 186 10.43 7.74 -10.23
N TYR A 187 9.42 7.66 -9.38
CA TYR A 187 9.56 7.50 -7.93
C TYR A 187 8.88 6.23 -7.45
N VAL A 188 9.39 5.66 -6.36
CA VAL A 188 8.80 4.49 -5.70
C VAL A 188 8.63 4.80 -4.23
N ALA A 189 7.41 4.70 -3.68
CA ALA A 189 7.15 4.80 -2.25
C ALA A 189 6.75 3.43 -1.71
N MET A 190 7.38 3.02 -0.62
CA MET A 190 7.10 1.74 0.01
C MET A 190 7.09 1.85 1.53
N THR A 191 6.32 0.95 2.16
CA THR A 191 6.36 0.74 3.59
C THR A 191 6.47 -0.75 3.92
N HIS A 192 6.98 -1.05 5.12
CA HIS A 192 7.05 -2.41 5.63
C HIS A 192 6.92 -2.43 7.14
N GLY A 193 6.05 -3.30 7.64
CA GLY A 193 5.94 -3.56 9.07
C GLY A 193 7.24 -4.16 9.64
N SER A 194 7.75 -3.59 10.73
CA SER A 194 8.94 -4.05 11.41
C SER A 194 8.80 -3.83 12.91
N VAL A 195 9.51 -4.63 13.69
CA VAL A 195 9.62 -4.46 15.13
C VAL A 195 11.08 -4.43 15.60
N GLU A 196 12.00 -4.21 14.65
CA GLU A 196 13.44 -4.25 14.93
C GLU A 196 13.82 -3.32 16.09
N ASP A 197 13.32 -2.10 16.06
CA ASP A 197 13.61 -1.06 17.05
C ASP A 197 12.57 -0.98 18.19
N ALA A 198 11.53 -1.85 18.17
CA ALA A 198 10.46 -1.83 19.15
C ALA A 198 10.87 -2.49 20.48
N GLY A 199 10.20 -2.10 21.59
CA GLY A 199 10.38 -2.72 22.89
C GLY A 199 9.87 -4.17 22.95
N PRO A 200 10.28 -4.94 24.00
CA PRO A 200 9.95 -6.37 24.10
C PRO A 200 8.44 -6.68 24.09
N GLU A 201 7.64 -5.89 24.77
CA GLU A 201 6.18 -6.05 24.83
C GLU A 201 5.55 -5.88 23.45
N PHE A 202 6.01 -4.87 22.72
CA PHE A 202 5.55 -4.59 21.37
C PHE A 202 5.96 -5.70 20.39
N LYS A 203 7.20 -6.21 20.50
CA LYS A 203 7.67 -7.37 19.72
C LYS A 203 6.80 -8.59 19.94
N GLN A 204 6.40 -8.85 21.20
CA GLN A 204 5.51 -9.97 21.52
C GLN A 204 4.11 -9.79 20.91
N GLY A 205 3.52 -8.62 21.02
CA GLY A 205 2.21 -8.31 20.39
C GLY A 205 2.23 -8.47 18.88
N TYR A 206 3.26 -7.92 18.23
CA TYR A 206 3.42 -8.04 16.79
C TYR A 206 3.66 -9.49 16.33
N ALA A 207 4.41 -10.28 17.09
CA ALA A 207 4.56 -11.72 16.79
C ALA A 207 3.20 -12.43 16.85
N GLY A 208 2.35 -12.10 17.83
CA GLY A 208 0.99 -12.60 17.92
C GLY A 208 0.11 -12.15 16.73
N LEU A 209 0.27 -10.91 16.27
CA LEU A 209 -0.38 -10.42 15.04
C LEU A 209 0.01 -11.26 13.83
N VAL A 210 1.31 -11.46 13.60
CA VAL A 210 1.83 -12.31 12.51
C VAL A 210 1.27 -13.73 12.59
N ASP A 211 1.21 -14.31 13.79
CA ASP A 211 0.63 -15.66 13.99
C ASP A 211 -0.85 -15.72 13.64
N LEU A 212 -1.63 -14.69 13.97
CA LEU A 212 -3.04 -14.62 13.58
C LEU A 212 -3.20 -14.57 12.05
N TYR A 213 -2.37 -13.78 11.37
CA TYR A 213 -2.44 -13.66 9.90
C TYR A 213 -2.07 -14.93 9.15
N ARG A 214 -1.38 -15.93 9.78
CA ARG A 214 -1.15 -17.24 9.16
C ARG A 214 -2.43 -18.01 8.80
N GLY A 215 -3.54 -17.68 9.45
CA GLY A 215 -4.86 -18.28 9.19
C GLY A 215 -5.72 -17.55 8.17
N THR A 216 -5.23 -16.43 7.62
CA THR A 216 -5.93 -15.60 6.63
C THR A 216 -5.57 -16.01 5.20
N SER A 217 -6.17 -15.35 4.19
CA SER A 217 -5.75 -15.47 2.80
C SER A 217 -4.33 -14.93 2.57
N ASP A 218 -3.90 -13.97 3.41
CA ASP A 218 -2.68 -13.19 3.24
C ASP A 218 -1.79 -13.31 4.49
N PRO A 219 -0.97 -14.38 4.61
CA PRO A 219 -0.05 -14.53 5.74
C PRO A 219 0.95 -13.38 5.79
N ALA A 220 1.10 -12.74 6.96
CA ALA A 220 2.00 -11.61 7.15
C ALA A 220 3.37 -12.04 7.69
N MET A 221 4.38 -11.19 7.41
CA MET A 221 5.73 -11.31 7.97
C MET A 221 6.33 -9.93 8.28
N SER A 222 7.37 -9.90 9.11
CA SER A 222 8.18 -8.70 9.31
C SER A 222 9.55 -8.87 8.65
N ARG A 223 10.19 -7.74 8.30
CA ARG A 223 11.55 -7.69 7.78
C ARG A 223 12.40 -6.70 8.59
N SER A 224 13.71 -6.92 8.58
CA SER A 224 14.66 -5.96 9.13
C SER A 224 14.76 -4.71 8.26
N ARG A 225 15.42 -3.67 8.78
CA ARG A 225 15.73 -2.45 8.02
C ARG A 225 16.61 -2.76 6.81
N ASP A 226 17.57 -3.66 6.97
CA ASP A 226 18.48 -4.07 5.89
C ASP A 226 17.72 -4.84 4.79
N ASP A 227 16.81 -5.74 5.18
CA ASP A 227 15.93 -6.43 4.23
C ASP A 227 15.03 -5.44 3.49
N PHE A 228 14.47 -4.46 4.19
CA PHE A 228 13.65 -3.42 3.56
C PHE A 228 14.47 -2.54 2.62
N ALA A 229 15.73 -2.24 2.96
CA ALA A 229 16.63 -1.46 2.10
C ALA A 229 16.88 -2.15 0.75
N THR A 230 16.91 -3.48 0.71
CA THR A 230 17.12 -4.25 -0.52
C THR A 230 16.03 -3.99 -1.58
N PHE A 231 14.81 -3.64 -1.18
CA PHE A 231 13.76 -3.26 -2.14
C PHE A 231 14.10 -2.00 -2.95
N PHE A 232 15.01 -1.17 -2.43
CA PHE A 232 15.45 0.08 -3.08
C PHE A 232 16.73 -0.07 -3.90
N ASP A 233 17.25 -1.29 -4.08
CA ASP A 233 18.42 -1.51 -4.94
C ASP A 233 18.18 -0.95 -6.34
N GLY A 234 19.11 -0.11 -6.82
CA GLY A 234 19.04 0.51 -8.16
C GLY A 234 18.12 1.72 -8.27
N VAL A 235 17.68 2.30 -7.15
CA VAL A 235 17.12 3.65 -7.05
C VAL A 235 17.88 4.45 -5.99
N GLU A 236 17.82 5.77 -6.09
CA GLU A 236 18.41 6.68 -5.11
C GLU A 236 17.39 7.00 -4.03
N LEU A 237 17.73 6.75 -2.76
CA LEU A 237 16.83 7.12 -1.66
C LEU A 237 16.68 8.63 -1.58
N VAL A 238 15.44 9.09 -1.55
CA VAL A 238 15.09 10.49 -1.30
C VAL A 238 15.25 10.77 0.19
N GLU A 239 15.91 11.89 0.53
CA GLU A 239 16.05 12.33 1.92
C GLU A 239 14.67 12.42 2.63
N PRO A 240 14.54 11.87 3.84
CA PRO A 240 15.60 11.48 4.80
C PRO A 240 16.06 10.00 4.67
N GLY A 241 15.75 9.28 3.58
CA GLY A 241 16.09 7.88 3.44
C GLY A 241 15.06 6.95 4.11
N ILE A 242 15.52 5.80 4.60
CA ILE A 242 14.66 4.84 5.32
C ILE A 242 14.52 5.29 6.77
N VAL A 243 13.30 5.67 7.11
CA VAL A 243 12.90 6.12 8.47
C VAL A 243 11.59 5.44 8.88
N TYR A 244 11.08 5.73 10.07
CA TYR A 244 9.72 5.34 10.41
C TYR A 244 8.69 6.12 9.57
N ALA A 245 7.54 5.53 9.34
CA ALA A 245 6.51 6.15 8.50
C ALA A 245 6.12 7.56 8.99
N THR A 246 6.05 7.77 10.29
CA THR A 246 5.79 9.07 10.92
C THR A 246 6.88 10.12 10.68
N ASP A 247 8.12 9.67 10.46
CA ASP A 247 9.31 10.54 10.42
C ASP A 247 9.66 10.96 8.98
N TRP A 248 9.02 10.36 8.00
CA TRP A 248 9.26 10.73 6.61
C TRP A 248 8.54 12.03 6.27
N ARG A 249 9.29 13.14 6.25
CA ARG A 249 8.80 14.50 5.93
C ARG A 249 7.50 14.88 6.64
N PRO A 250 7.47 14.81 7.99
CA PRO A 250 6.25 15.07 8.75
C PRO A 250 5.80 16.52 8.57
N THR A 251 4.48 16.74 8.47
CA THR A 251 3.87 18.07 8.40
C THR A 251 3.62 18.68 9.79
N HIS A 252 3.69 17.85 10.83
CA HIS A 252 3.52 18.24 12.24
C HIS A 252 4.61 17.60 13.10
N PRO A 253 4.87 18.11 14.31
CA PRO A 253 5.80 17.49 15.24
C PRO A 253 5.46 16.02 15.49
N VAL A 254 6.45 15.14 15.36
CA VAL A 254 6.29 13.70 15.58
C VAL A 254 6.23 13.43 17.07
N ASP A 255 5.24 12.64 17.51
CA ASP A 255 5.21 12.11 18.88
C ASP A 255 6.26 10.97 19.01
N THR A 256 7.37 11.29 19.63
CA THR A 256 8.45 10.32 19.86
C THR A 256 8.13 9.31 20.97
N GLN A 257 7.05 9.50 21.71
CA GLN A 257 6.58 8.58 22.75
C GLN A 257 5.51 7.61 22.23
N ASP A 258 5.05 7.79 21.01
CA ASP A 258 4.10 6.87 20.39
C ASP A 258 4.73 5.46 20.26
N PRO A 259 4.18 4.44 20.93
CA PRO A 259 4.73 3.09 20.88
C PRO A 259 4.60 2.41 19.52
N ALA A 260 3.68 2.86 18.66
CA ALA A 260 3.53 2.35 17.30
C ALA A 260 4.54 2.94 16.30
N ARG A 261 5.17 4.08 16.63
CA ARG A 261 6.10 4.77 15.74
C ARG A 261 7.20 3.88 15.16
N PRO A 262 7.93 3.02 15.93
CA PRO A 262 9.03 2.21 15.41
C PRO A 262 8.57 0.97 14.63
N CYS A 263 7.28 0.80 14.36
CA CYS A 263 6.74 -0.45 13.84
C CYS A 263 6.50 -0.45 12.33
N ASN A 264 6.83 0.62 11.65
CA ASN A 264 6.65 0.72 10.21
C ASN A 264 7.77 1.55 9.58
N PHE A 265 8.62 0.89 8.80
CA PHE A 265 9.60 1.56 7.95
C PHE A 265 8.93 2.13 6.72
N ALA A 266 9.42 3.28 6.27
CA ALA A 266 8.96 3.95 5.06
C ALA A 266 10.14 4.61 4.36
N ALA A 267 10.09 4.64 3.03
CA ALA A 267 11.02 5.41 2.21
C ALA A 267 10.43 5.71 0.83
N VAL A 268 11.00 6.70 0.19
CA VAL A 268 10.80 7.01 -1.23
C VAL A 268 12.14 6.88 -1.94
N GLY A 269 12.15 6.19 -3.08
CA GLY A 269 13.29 6.09 -3.98
C GLY A 269 13.04 6.82 -5.29
N TYR A 270 14.06 7.39 -5.88
CA TYR A 270 14.08 8.02 -7.20
C TYR A 270 14.83 7.15 -8.18
N LYS A 271 14.27 6.91 -9.35
CA LYS A 271 14.93 6.19 -10.45
C LYS A 271 15.63 7.21 -11.38
N PRO A 272 16.97 7.25 -11.39
CA PRO A 272 17.71 8.19 -12.23
C PRO A 272 17.59 7.90 -13.73
#